data_59b61c9f048b18dbaace59e104fb6517
#
_entry.id   59b61c9f048b18dbaace59e104fb6517
#
_cell.length_a   1.000
_cell.length_b   1.000
_cell.length_c   1.000
_cell.angle_alpha   90.00
_cell.angle_beta   90.00
_cell.angle_gamma   90.00
#
_symmetry.space_group_name_H-M   'P 1'
#
loop_
_entity.id
_entity.type
_entity.pdbx_description
1 polymer ?
#
loop_
_entity_poly.entity_id
_entity_poly.type
_entity_poly.pdbx_seq_one_letter_code
_entity_poly.pdbx_strand_id
1 'polypeptide(L)'
;MAKRTVHHMDLPTLVAVNREVVLLTREPNEYSKADGEQLESLLKEVASRANNQDFEQAIPEKASLLVFKLASGQHFKAGNKRTALVAGLVFLRKNGYKIKIEDPELISVVDKAGMAAASLDDVYDVVGRLSVKSAAERKAWESAVKQTVESNKKFLTDIGS
;
A
#
# COMPACT_ATOMS: atom_id res chain seq x y z
N MET A 1 15.83 14.18 -14.15
CA MET A 1 14.44 13.96 -13.71
C MET A 1 14.35 14.09 -12.20
N ALA A 2 13.34 14.78 -11.73
CA ALA A 2 13.10 14.89 -10.31
C ALA A 2 12.73 13.51 -9.73
N LYS A 3 13.32 13.14 -8.58
CA LYS A 3 12.96 11.94 -7.85
C LYS A 3 11.54 12.10 -7.31
N ARG A 4 10.71 11.07 -7.47
CA ARG A 4 9.39 11.02 -6.85
C ARG A 4 9.57 10.86 -5.34
N THR A 5 8.81 11.65 -4.57
CA THR A 5 8.82 11.59 -3.12
C THR A 5 7.93 10.46 -2.64
N VAL A 6 8.44 9.64 -1.73
CA VAL A 6 7.66 8.57 -1.09
C VAL A 6 6.76 9.19 -0.03
N HIS A 7 5.47 8.83 -0.07
CA HIS A 7 4.53 9.17 0.98
C HIS A 7 4.49 8.02 1.99
N HIS A 8 5.13 8.23 3.14
CA HIS A 8 5.22 7.21 4.19
C HIS A 8 3.95 7.11 5.02
N MET A 9 3.70 5.92 5.56
CA MET A 9 2.65 5.70 6.55
C MET A 9 3.15 6.23 7.91
N ASP A 10 2.33 7.00 8.60
CA ASP A 10 2.61 7.43 9.98
C ASP A 10 1.71 6.74 10.99
N LEU A 11 2.07 6.82 12.27
CA LEU A 11 1.30 6.16 13.32
C LEU A 11 -0.14 6.67 13.45
N PRO A 12 -0.41 7.98 13.42
CA PRO A 12 -1.80 8.45 13.47
C PRO A 12 -2.67 7.90 12.36
N THR A 13 -2.15 7.81 11.14
CA THR A 13 -2.87 7.25 10.00
C THR A 13 -3.12 5.75 10.20
N LEU A 14 -2.11 5.01 10.65
CA LEU A 14 -2.25 3.58 10.92
C LEU A 14 -3.28 3.29 12.01
N VAL A 15 -3.28 4.06 13.08
CA VAL A 15 -4.27 3.95 14.16
C VAL A 15 -5.68 4.26 13.63
N ALA A 16 -5.81 5.28 12.77
CA ALA A 16 -7.08 5.61 12.12
C ALA A 16 -7.58 4.48 11.24
N VAL A 17 -6.69 3.83 10.49
CA VAL A 17 -7.03 2.64 9.68
C VAL A 17 -7.59 1.53 10.58
N ASN A 18 -6.90 1.21 11.68
CA ASN A 18 -7.41 0.18 12.62
C ASN A 18 -8.77 0.57 13.20
N ARG A 19 -8.95 1.83 13.58
CA ARG A 19 -10.22 2.32 14.11
C ARG A 19 -11.36 2.08 13.13
N GLU A 20 -11.18 2.45 11.87
CA GLU A 20 -12.21 2.26 10.85
C GLU A 20 -12.50 0.78 10.60
N VAL A 21 -11.47 -0.05 10.58
CA VAL A 21 -11.61 -1.50 10.38
C VAL A 21 -12.40 -2.15 11.51
N VAL A 22 -12.05 -1.86 12.76
CA VAL A 22 -12.72 -2.50 13.91
C VAL A 22 -14.13 -1.96 14.16
N LEU A 23 -14.45 -0.76 13.69
CA LEU A 23 -15.82 -0.24 13.72
C LEU A 23 -16.80 -1.13 12.95
N LEU A 24 -16.33 -1.74 11.85
CA LEU A 24 -17.17 -2.65 11.05
C LEU A 24 -17.57 -3.91 11.81
N THR A 25 -16.76 -4.36 12.74
CA THR A 25 -16.97 -5.59 13.51
C THR A 25 -17.29 -5.31 14.98
N ARG A 26 -17.41 -4.05 15.37
CA ARG A 26 -17.66 -3.60 16.75
C ARG A 26 -16.61 -4.11 17.74
N GLU A 27 -15.37 -4.24 17.28
CA GLU A 27 -14.24 -4.65 18.09
C GLU A 27 -13.49 -3.43 18.65
N PRO A 28 -12.67 -3.61 19.71
CA PRO A 28 -11.96 -2.47 20.32
C PRO A 28 -10.77 -1.99 19.47
N ASN A 29 -10.62 -0.66 19.36
CA ASN A 29 -9.43 -0.01 18.80
C ASN A 29 -8.43 0.23 19.93
N GLU A 30 -7.71 -0.82 20.34
CA GLU A 30 -6.80 -0.77 21.47
C GLU A 30 -5.44 -1.36 21.12
N TYR A 31 -4.40 -0.77 21.69
CA TYR A 31 -3.04 -1.31 21.67
C TYR A 31 -2.30 -0.81 22.93
N SER A 32 -1.35 -1.60 23.42
CA SER A 32 -0.55 -1.26 24.59
C SER A 32 0.50 -0.17 24.25
N LYS A 33 1.07 0.46 25.27
CA LYS A 33 2.20 1.37 25.08
C LYS A 33 3.38 0.67 24.40
N ALA A 34 3.66 -0.57 24.79
CA ALA A 34 4.73 -1.36 24.18
C ALA A 34 4.43 -1.64 22.69
N ASP A 35 3.18 -1.96 22.35
CA ASP A 35 2.77 -2.14 20.96
C ASP A 35 2.87 -0.84 20.17
N GLY A 36 2.52 0.30 20.76
CA GLY A 36 2.69 1.61 20.14
C GLY A 36 4.15 1.90 19.80
N GLU A 37 5.07 1.59 20.69
CA GLU A 37 6.51 1.73 20.45
C GLU A 37 7.00 0.80 19.33
N GLN A 38 6.51 -0.43 19.30
CA GLN A 38 6.82 -1.40 18.25
C GLN A 38 6.25 -0.97 16.90
N LEU A 39 5.05 -0.41 16.87
CA LEU A 39 4.44 0.14 15.66
C LEU A 39 5.28 1.29 15.09
N GLU A 40 5.76 2.19 15.93
CA GLU A 40 6.64 3.28 15.48
C GLU A 40 7.97 2.75 14.92
N SER A 41 8.58 1.75 15.59
CA SER A 41 9.78 1.07 15.09
C SER A 41 9.53 0.40 13.73
N LEU A 42 8.40 -0.26 13.60
CA LEU A 42 7.98 -0.92 12.37
C LEU A 42 7.85 0.09 11.23
N LEU A 43 7.21 1.23 11.49
CA LEU A 43 7.04 2.28 10.48
C LEU A 43 8.37 2.88 10.05
N LYS A 44 9.33 3.04 10.95
CA LYS A 44 10.70 3.47 10.62
C LYS A 44 11.43 2.44 9.76
N GLU A 45 11.28 1.17 10.08
CA GLU A 45 11.86 0.06 9.30
C GLU A 45 11.28 0.05 7.88
N VAL A 46 9.96 0.20 7.74
CA VAL A 46 9.29 0.31 6.44
C VAL A 46 9.81 1.52 5.66
N ALA A 47 9.92 2.67 6.32
CA ALA A 47 10.42 3.90 5.68
C ALA A 47 11.86 3.73 5.16
N SER A 48 12.69 2.96 5.86
CA SER A 48 14.09 2.71 5.49
C SER A 48 14.26 1.62 4.43
N ARG A 49 13.26 0.76 4.25
CA ARG A 49 13.35 -0.38 3.33
C ARG A 49 13.54 0.09 1.90
N ALA A 50 14.53 -0.49 1.21
CA ALA A 50 14.78 -0.27 -0.21
C ALA A 50 15.05 1.20 -0.59
N ASN A 51 15.60 2.01 0.33
CA ASN A 51 15.88 3.43 0.09
C ASN A 51 16.95 3.68 -0.99
N ASN A 52 17.74 2.68 -1.32
CA ASN A 52 18.75 2.73 -2.39
C ASN A 52 18.19 2.30 -3.75
N GLN A 53 16.92 1.96 -3.83
CA GLN A 53 16.27 1.50 -5.05
C GLN A 53 15.43 2.62 -5.70
N ASP A 54 15.11 2.44 -6.98
CA ASP A 54 14.20 3.31 -7.68
C ASP A 54 12.81 3.29 -7.05
N PHE A 55 12.06 4.37 -7.17
CA PHE A 55 10.72 4.52 -6.61
C PHE A 55 9.82 3.32 -6.96
N GLU A 56 9.79 2.90 -8.22
CA GLU A 56 8.94 1.80 -8.68
C GLU A 56 9.32 0.44 -8.09
N GLN A 57 10.56 0.27 -7.66
CA GLN A 57 11.03 -0.94 -6.97
C GLN A 57 10.84 -0.81 -5.45
N ALA A 58 11.08 0.37 -4.91
CA ALA A 58 11.03 0.61 -3.47
C ALA A 58 9.61 0.52 -2.90
N ILE A 59 8.61 1.07 -3.60
CA ILE A 59 7.24 1.12 -3.08
C ILE A 59 6.65 -0.27 -2.84
N PRO A 60 6.71 -1.22 -3.79
CA PRO A 60 6.22 -2.57 -3.52
C PRO A 60 6.94 -3.28 -2.36
N GLU A 61 8.24 -3.07 -2.22
CA GLU A 61 9.00 -3.64 -1.09
C GLU A 61 8.59 -3.05 0.25
N LYS A 62 8.43 -1.74 0.32
CA LYS A 62 7.96 -1.06 1.53
C LYS A 62 6.54 -1.53 1.90
N ALA A 63 5.65 -1.60 0.92
CA ALA A 63 4.28 -2.06 1.12
C ALA A 63 4.23 -3.50 1.63
N SER A 64 5.05 -4.38 1.05
CA SER A 64 5.13 -5.79 1.46
C SER A 64 5.59 -5.94 2.90
N LEU A 65 6.61 -5.19 3.29
CA LEU A 65 7.11 -5.20 4.67
C LEU A 65 6.05 -4.68 5.64
N LEU A 66 5.37 -3.59 5.29
CA LEU A 66 4.27 -3.03 6.10
C LEU A 66 3.16 -4.06 6.32
N VAL A 67 2.68 -4.67 5.24
CA VAL A 67 1.63 -5.69 5.30
C VAL A 67 2.06 -6.89 6.13
N PHE A 68 3.25 -7.42 5.85
CA PHE A 68 3.78 -8.59 6.55
C PHE A 68 3.90 -8.34 8.06
N LYS A 69 4.54 -7.25 8.45
CA LYS A 69 4.76 -6.90 9.85
C LYS A 69 3.45 -6.66 10.60
N LEU A 70 2.50 -5.99 9.98
CA LEU A 70 1.19 -5.73 10.60
C LEU A 70 0.35 -7.01 10.72
N ALA A 71 0.36 -7.87 9.70
CA ALA A 71 -0.41 -9.11 9.73
C ALA A 71 0.14 -10.10 10.75
N SER A 72 1.46 -10.24 10.84
CA SER A 72 2.11 -11.23 11.70
C SER A 72 2.37 -10.74 13.12
N GLY A 73 2.41 -9.43 13.35
CA GLY A 73 2.90 -8.85 14.62
C GLY A 73 1.85 -8.76 15.73
N GLN A 74 0.57 -8.79 15.42
CA GLN A 74 -0.51 -8.78 16.41
C GLN A 74 -0.45 -7.57 17.37
N HIS A 75 -0.12 -6.37 16.86
CA HIS A 75 0.07 -5.15 17.66
C HIS A 75 -1.21 -4.52 18.16
N PHE A 76 -2.33 -4.73 17.46
CA PHE A 76 -3.64 -4.27 17.90
C PHE A 76 -4.39 -5.40 18.59
N LYS A 77 -5.33 -5.03 19.46
CA LYS A 77 -6.17 -6.03 20.15
C LYS A 77 -7.06 -6.80 19.17
N ALA A 78 -7.49 -6.14 18.10
CA ALA A 78 -8.36 -6.74 17.09
C ALA A 78 -8.07 -6.17 15.71
N GLY A 79 -8.45 -6.90 14.67
CA GLY A 79 -8.42 -6.44 13.28
C GLY A 79 -7.04 -6.39 12.65
N ASN A 80 -6.06 -7.12 13.14
CA ASN A 80 -4.68 -7.04 12.65
C ASN A 80 -4.53 -7.36 11.16
N LYS A 81 -5.13 -8.44 10.67
CA LYS A 81 -5.06 -8.82 9.25
C LYS A 81 -5.74 -7.79 8.34
N ARG A 82 -6.93 -7.34 8.74
CA ARG A 82 -7.69 -6.32 7.99
C ARG A 82 -6.94 -5.00 7.98
N THR A 83 -6.37 -4.62 9.12
CA THR A 83 -5.56 -3.40 9.22
C THR A 83 -4.32 -3.49 8.32
N ALA A 84 -3.64 -4.63 8.30
CA ALA A 84 -2.50 -4.88 7.42
C ALA A 84 -2.89 -4.70 5.94
N LEU A 85 -3.99 -5.30 5.52
CA LEU A 85 -4.49 -5.21 4.16
C LEU A 85 -4.82 -3.75 3.79
N VAL A 86 -5.62 -3.08 4.59
CA VAL A 86 -6.05 -1.70 4.30
C VAL A 86 -4.87 -0.74 4.36
N ALA A 87 -3.99 -0.85 5.36
CA ALA A 87 -2.81 0.01 5.47
C ALA A 87 -1.88 -0.13 4.26
N GLY A 88 -1.66 -1.37 3.81
CA GLY A 88 -0.88 -1.64 2.60
C GLY A 88 -1.47 -0.99 1.37
N LEU A 89 -2.78 -1.11 1.17
CA LEU A 89 -3.48 -0.51 0.03
C LEU A 89 -3.48 1.02 0.09
N VAL A 90 -3.66 1.60 1.28
CA VAL A 90 -3.58 3.06 1.47
C VAL A 90 -2.18 3.56 1.13
N PHE A 91 -1.15 2.89 1.62
CA PHE A 91 0.24 3.24 1.30
C PHE A 91 0.50 3.17 -0.20
N LEU A 92 0.11 2.09 -0.84
CA LEU A 92 0.28 1.91 -2.29
C LEU A 92 -0.47 3.01 -3.06
N ARG A 93 -1.71 3.28 -2.69
CA ARG A 93 -2.54 4.29 -3.37
C ARG A 93 -1.95 5.69 -3.25
N LYS A 94 -1.46 6.08 -2.09
CA LYS A 94 -0.79 7.38 -1.90
C LYS A 94 0.47 7.51 -2.75
N ASN A 95 1.07 6.40 -3.12
CA ASN A 95 2.27 6.37 -3.95
C ASN A 95 1.98 6.03 -5.42
N GLY A 96 0.72 6.10 -5.84
CA GLY A 96 0.33 5.98 -7.25
C GLY A 96 0.01 4.58 -7.74
N TYR A 97 -0.16 3.61 -6.84
CA TYR A 97 -0.52 2.24 -7.20
C TYR A 97 -1.96 1.93 -6.78
N LYS A 98 -2.71 1.31 -7.66
CA LYS A 98 -4.11 0.98 -7.44
C LYS A 98 -4.31 -0.52 -7.53
N ILE A 99 -4.52 -1.16 -6.39
CA ILE A 99 -4.74 -2.59 -6.28
C ILE A 99 -6.11 -2.82 -5.67
N LYS A 100 -6.83 -3.81 -6.18
CA LYS A 100 -8.17 -4.15 -5.68
C LYS A 100 -8.06 -4.92 -4.38
N ILE A 101 -8.81 -4.50 -3.37
CA ILE A 101 -8.83 -5.14 -2.06
C ILE A 101 -9.36 -6.57 -2.11
N GLU A 102 -10.25 -6.85 -3.05
CA GLU A 102 -10.87 -8.17 -3.23
C GLU A 102 -10.00 -9.16 -4.02
N ASP A 103 -8.78 -8.79 -4.39
CA ASP A 103 -7.88 -9.73 -5.08
C ASP A 103 -7.65 -10.98 -4.21
N PRO A 104 -8.00 -12.18 -4.72
CA PRO A 104 -7.98 -13.39 -3.88
C PRO A 104 -6.57 -13.80 -3.46
N GLU A 105 -5.56 -13.55 -4.26
CA GLU A 105 -4.17 -13.88 -3.89
C GLU A 105 -3.65 -12.95 -2.80
N LEU A 106 -4.02 -11.67 -2.86
CA LEU A 106 -3.67 -10.69 -1.83
C LEU A 106 -4.31 -11.06 -0.50
N ILE A 107 -5.61 -11.34 -0.50
CA ILE A 107 -6.35 -11.75 0.70
C ILE A 107 -5.73 -13.02 1.28
N SER A 108 -5.45 -14.02 0.44
CA SER A 108 -4.86 -15.29 0.87
C SER A 108 -3.50 -15.11 1.52
N VAL A 109 -2.60 -14.34 0.92
CA VAL A 109 -1.25 -14.15 1.46
C VAL A 109 -1.25 -13.35 2.77
N VAL A 110 -2.14 -12.38 2.91
CA VAL A 110 -2.30 -11.63 4.16
C VAL A 110 -2.82 -12.54 5.27
N ASP A 111 -3.81 -13.37 4.96
CA ASP A 111 -4.35 -14.34 5.91
C ASP A 111 -3.27 -15.33 6.37
N LYS A 112 -2.52 -15.89 5.44
CA LYS A 112 -1.41 -16.81 5.73
C LYS A 112 -0.30 -16.14 6.56
N ALA A 113 0.04 -14.89 6.26
CA ALA A 113 1.03 -14.13 7.03
C ALA A 113 0.56 -13.97 8.49
N GLY A 114 -0.71 -13.69 8.70
CA GLY A 114 -1.30 -13.59 10.03
C GLY A 114 -1.33 -14.91 10.80
N MET A 115 -1.26 -16.04 10.10
CA MET A 115 -1.18 -17.37 10.69
C MET A 115 0.25 -17.93 10.74
N ALA A 116 1.25 -17.12 10.48
CA ALA A 116 2.65 -17.52 10.35
C ALA A 116 2.89 -18.60 9.26
N ALA A 117 2.05 -18.62 8.23
CA ALA A 117 2.10 -19.58 7.13
C ALA A 117 2.59 -18.97 5.80
N ALA A 118 2.99 -17.71 5.82
CA ALA A 118 3.60 -17.02 4.68
C ALA A 118 4.77 -16.18 5.17
N SER A 119 5.81 -16.09 4.34
CA SER A 119 7.00 -15.28 4.58
C SER A 119 6.83 -13.88 4.00
N LEU A 120 7.79 -12.98 4.30
CA LEU A 120 7.88 -11.68 3.65
C LEU A 120 8.01 -11.82 2.13
N ASP A 121 8.80 -12.79 1.67
CA ASP A 121 8.98 -13.03 0.23
C ASP A 121 7.67 -13.46 -0.43
N ASP A 122 6.85 -14.26 0.24
CA ASP A 122 5.53 -14.66 -0.27
C ASP A 122 4.63 -13.43 -0.44
N VAL A 123 4.62 -12.51 0.53
CA VAL A 123 3.86 -11.27 0.44
C VAL A 123 4.39 -10.41 -0.71
N TYR A 124 5.71 -10.28 -0.82
CA TYR A 124 6.35 -9.49 -1.89
C TYR A 124 6.03 -10.03 -3.28
N ASP A 125 6.00 -11.35 -3.46
CA ASP A 125 5.65 -11.96 -4.74
C ASP A 125 4.26 -11.52 -5.22
N VAL A 126 3.29 -11.47 -4.32
CA VAL A 126 1.92 -11.06 -4.65
C VAL A 126 1.85 -9.54 -4.83
N VAL A 127 2.31 -8.77 -3.86
CA VAL A 127 2.25 -7.30 -3.89
C VAL A 127 3.07 -6.75 -5.05
N GLY A 128 4.26 -7.30 -5.28
CA GLY A 128 5.14 -6.89 -6.39
C GLY A 128 4.49 -7.10 -7.75
N ARG A 129 3.89 -8.26 -7.97
CA ARG A 129 3.21 -8.58 -9.23
C ARG A 129 2.01 -7.68 -9.48
N LEU A 130 1.19 -7.46 -8.46
CA LEU A 130 0.03 -6.57 -8.57
C LEU A 130 0.44 -5.12 -8.78
N SER A 131 1.55 -4.70 -8.20
CA SER A 131 2.11 -3.36 -8.38
C SER A 131 2.62 -3.13 -9.81
N VAL A 132 3.29 -4.11 -10.39
CA VAL A 132 3.74 -4.06 -11.80
C VAL A 132 2.53 -3.94 -12.73
N LYS A 133 1.49 -4.72 -12.49
CA LYS A 133 0.24 -4.65 -13.26
C LYS A 133 -0.41 -3.27 -13.15
N SER A 134 -0.50 -2.73 -11.93
CA SER A 134 -1.05 -1.40 -11.69
C SER A 134 -0.26 -0.30 -12.41
N ALA A 135 1.06 -0.36 -12.37
CA ALA A 135 1.93 0.59 -13.07
C ALA A 135 1.75 0.52 -14.59
N ALA A 136 1.62 -0.68 -15.15
CA ALA A 136 1.37 -0.87 -16.58
C ALA A 136 0.01 -0.29 -17.00
N GLU A 137 -1.02 -0.50 -16.22
CA GLU A 137 -2.37 0.05 -16.47
C GLU A 137 -2.34 1.59 -16.43
N ARG A 138 -1.62 2.19 -15.48
CA ARG A 138 -1.45 3.64 -15.38
C ARG A 138 -0.71 4.20 -16.59
N LYS A 139 0.37 3.57 -17.03
CA LYS A 139 1.14 3.99 -18.21
C LYS A 139 0.30 3.90 -19.48
N ALA A 140 -0.49 2.85 -19.64
CA ALA A 140 -1.39 2.70 -20.78
C ALA A 140 -2.46 3.80 -20.80
N TRP A 141 -3.02 4.14 -19.65
CA TRP A 141 -3.99 5.23 -19.51
C TRP A 141 -3.37 6.59 -19.84
N GLU A 142 -2.19 6.89 -19.29
CA GLU A 142 -1.46 8.13 -19.58
C GLU A 142 -1.14 8.26 -21.06
N SER A 143 -0.74 7.18 -21.69
CA SER A 143 -0.48 7.12 -23.12
C SER A 143 -1.74 7.40 -23.94
N ALA A 144 -2.88 6.82 -23.56
CA ALA A 144 -4.16 7.05 -24.22
C ALA A 144 -4.60 8.53 -24.11
N VAL A 145 -4.40 9.13 -22.94
CA VAL A 145 -4.68 10.57 -22.73
C VAL A 145 -3.82 11.42 -23.65
N LYS A 146 -2.52 11.16 -23.69
CA LYS A 146 -1.57 11.88 -24.56
C LYS A 146 -1.97 11.75 -26.04
N GLN A 147 -2.26 10.54 -26.50
CA GLN A 147 -2.64 10.30 -27.89
C GLN A 147 -3.94 11.03 -28.24
N THR A 148 -4.93 11.02 -27.35
CA THR A 148 -6.20 11.70 -27.58
C THR A 148 -6.02 13.22 -27.69
N VAL A 149 -5.21 13.80 -26.83
CA VAL A 149 -4.90 15.24 -26.87
C VAL A 149 -4.15 15.58 -28.16
N GLU A 150 -3.13 14.83 -28.52
CA GLU A 150 -2.31 15.08 -29.71
C GLU A 150 -3.11 14.94 -31.00
N SER A 151 -3.96 13.91 -31.10
CA SER A 151 -4.82 13.67 -32.25
C SER A 151 -5.88 14.77 -32.45
N ASN A 152 -6.21 15.50 -31.40
CA ASN A 152 -7.24 16.55 -31.44
C ASN A 152 -6.67 17.94 -31.12
N LYS A 153 -5.38 18.10 -31.25
CA LYS A 153 -4.65 19.31 -30.87
C LYS A 153 -5.23 20.58 -31.46
N LYS A 154 -5.49 20.60 -32.77
CA LYS A 154 -6.04 21.77 -33.46
C LYS A 154 -7.42 22.13 -32.88
N PHE A 155 -8.30 21.16 -32.78
CA PHE A 155 -9.65 21.36 -32.24
C PHE A 155 -9.59 21.90 -30.81
N LEU A 156 -8.76 21.30 -29.95
CA LEU A 156 -8.62 21.70 -28.56
C LEU A 156 -8.02 23.12 -28.41
N THR A 157 -7.14 23.51 -29.33
CA THR A 157 -6.59 24.86 -29.36
C THR A 157 -7.64 25.89 -29.77
N ASP A 158 -8.53 25.52 -30.71
CA ASP A 158 -9.53 26.42 -31.28
C ASP A 158 -10.74 26.65 -30.39
N ILE A 159 -11.09 25.71 -29.52
CA ILE A 159 -12.19 25.88 -28.56
C ILE A 159 -11.81 26.81 -27.42
N GLY A 160 -11.31 27.85 -27.52
CA GLY A 160 -11.05 28.92 -26.59
C GLY A 160 -11.01 28.59 -25.10
N SER A 161 -10.44 29.43 -24.35
CA SER A 161 -10.36 29.38 -22.90
C SER A 161 -11.63 29.90 -22.23
#